data_d58f4c33c03b564ca5c976c458040c9a
#
_entry.id   d58f4c33c03b564ca5c976c458040c9a
#
_cell.length_a   1.000
_cell.length_b   1.000
_cell.length_c   1.000
_cell.angle_alpha   90.00
_cell.angle_beta   90.00
_cell.angle_gamma   90.00
#
_symmetry.space_group_name_H-M   'P 1'
#
loop_
_entity.id
_entity.type
_entity.pdbx_description
1 polymer ?
#
loop_
_entity_poly.entity_id
_entity_poly.type
_entity_poly.pdbx_seq_one_letter_code
_entity_poly.pdbx_strand_id
1 'polypeptide(L)'
;MSNNYIHPDSIIGKDTTLEPFSYIDADVEIGNNCWIGNNVTIYSGARIGDNVRIFPGAVISSIPQDLKFGGEKTTVTIGNNSTIREYVTISRGTEDKMTTSIGENCLIMAYSHIAHDCIIGLSLIHI
;
A
#
# COMPACT_ATOMS: atom_id res chain seq x y z
N MET A 1 -12.34 3.26 -21.42
CA MET A 1 -11.50 4.38 -20.99
C MET A 1 -11.37 4.37 -19.47
N SER A 2 -10.18 4.56 -19.00
CA SER A 2 -9.91 4.52 -17.56
C SER A 2 -9.97 5.92 -16.95
N ASN A 3 -10.57 6.03 -15.76
CA ASN A 3 -10.56 7.26 -14.96
C ASN A 3 -9.49 7.20 -13.87
N ASN A 4 -8.44 6.44 -14.11
CA ASN A 4 -7.34 6.28 -13.16
C ASN A 4 -6.24 7.29 -13.46
N TYR A 5 -5.53 7.70 -12.43
CA TYR A 5 -4.22 8.33 -12.60
C TYR A 5 -3.14 7.31 -12.28
N ILE A 6 -2.32 6.98 -13.26
CA ILE A 6 -1.22 6.05 -13.09
C ILE A 6 0.05 6.74 -13.57
N HIS A 7 0.98 6.99 -12.65
CA HIS A 7 2.23 7.65 -13.02
C HIS A 7 3.03 6.75 -13.97
N PRO A 8 3.62 7.29 -15.04
CA PRO A 8 4.38 6.49 -16.00
C PRO A 8 5.55 5.70 -15.39
N ASP A 9 6.11 6.19 -14.29
CA ASP A 9 7.25 5.54 -13.64
C ASP A 9 6.84 4.44 -12.66
N SER A 10 5.55 4.22 -12.47
CA SER A 10 5.10 3.10 -11.64
C SER A 10 5.28 1.77 -12.40
N ILE A 11 5.52 0.70 -11.64
CA ILE A 11 5.68 -0.65 -12.19
C ILE A 11 4.50 -1.49 -11.73
N ILE A 12 3.72 -1.98 -12.69
CA ILE A 12 2.52 -2.76 -12.41
C ILE A 12 2.64 -4.10 -13.12
N GLY A 13 2.50 -5.19 -12.37
CA GLY A 13 2.67 -6.53 -12.87
C GLY A 13 1.53 -6.99 -13.76
N LYS A 14 1.63 -8.23 -14.23
CA LYS A 14 0.66 -8.84 -15.14
C LYS A 14 -0.65 -9.13 -14.42
N ASP A 15 -1.75 -8.99 -15.16
CA ASP A 15 -3.08 -9.38 -14.70
C ASP A 15 -3.51 -8.65 -13.43
N THR A 16 -2.93 -7.50 -13.13
CA THR A 16 -3.34 -6.64 -12.04
C THR A 16 -4.44 -5.73 -12.54
N THR A 17 -5.56 -5.71 -11.82
CA THR A 17 -6.73 -4.91 -12.13
C THR A 17 -6.71 -3.63 -11.31
N LEU A 18 -6.87 -2.49 -11.98
CA LEU A 18 -7.00 -1.19 -11.34
C LEU A 18 -8.41 -0.67 -11.62
N GLU A 19 -9.24 -0.62 -10.58
CA GLU A 19 -10.60 -0.11 -10.71
C GLU A 19 -10.62 1.42 -10.88
N PRO A 20 -11.72 2.00 -11.35
CA PRO A 20 -11.76 3.45 -11.62
C PRO A 20 -11.44 4.32 -10.41
N PHE A 21 -10.88 5.50 -10.69
CA PHE A 21 -10.57 6.53 -9.70
C PHE A 21 -9.47 6.14 -8.72
N SER A 22 -8.65 5.14 -9.06
CA SER A 22 -7.45 4.86 -8.29
C SER A 22 -6.33 5.82 -8.69
N TYR A 23 -5.46 6.10 -7.73
CA TYR A 23 -4.31 7.00 -7.91
C TYR A 23 -3.04 6.25 -7.58
N ILE A 24 -2.16 6.12 -8.57
CA ILE A 24 -0.88 5.41 -8.41
C ILE A 24 0.25 6.41 -8.68
N ASP A 25 1.05 6.68 -7.68
CA ASP A 25 2.13 7.65 -7.73
C ASP A 25 3.38 7.07 -8.43
N ALA A 26 4.37 7.91 -8.65
CA ALA A 26 5.71 7.47 -9.04
C ALA A 26 6.31 6.61 -7.93
N ASP A 27 7.37 5.86 -8.22
CA ASP A 27 8.06 5.03 -7.23
C ASP A 27 7.11 4.04 -6.51
N VAL A 28 6.18 3.46 -7.26
CA VAL A 28 5.27 2.43 -6.78
C VAL A 28 5.52 1.16 -7.59
N GLU A 29 5.62 0.02 -6.90
CA GLU A 29 5.74 -1.28 -7.53
C GLU A 29 4.62 -2.18 -7.05
N ILE A 30 3.83 -2.69 -7.99
CA ILE A 30 2.70 -3.59 -7.73
C ILE A 30 2.97 -4.89 -8.47
N GLY A 31 2.83 -6.01 -7.78
CA GLY A 31 3.09 -7.32 -8.36
C GLY A 31 2.00 -7.80 -9.30
N ASN A 32 1.98 -9.12 -9.54
CA ASN A 32 1.06 -9.77 -10.47
C ASN A 32 -0.24 -10.16 -9.81
N ASN A 33 -1.32 -10.21 -10.57
CA ASN A 33 -2.62 -10.71 -10.14
C ASN A 33 -3.19 -9.97 -8.94
N CYS A 34 -2.88 -8.70 -8.79
CA CYS A 34 -3.44 -7.88 -7.72
C CYS A 34 -4.79 -7.31 -8.14
N TRP A 35 -5.60 -6.98 -7.15
CA TRP A 35 -6.84 -6.24 -7.38
C TRP A 35 -6.79 -4.97 -6.55
N ILE A 36 -6.84 -3.83 -7.23
CA ILE A 36 -6.81 -2.52 -6.60
C ILE A 36 -8.19 -1.90 -6.80
N GLY A 37 -8.93 -1.76 -5.73
CA GLY A 37 -10.31 -1.27 -5.76
C GLY A 37 -10.41 0.19 -6.18
N ASN A 38 -11.64 0.63 -6.42
CA ASN A 38 -11.87 2.03 -6.79
C ASN A 38 -11.54 2.96 -5.62
N ASN A 39 -11.12 4.17 -5.96
CA ASN A 39 -10.78 5.21 -4.97
C ASN A 39 -9.64 4.78 -4.01
N VAL A 40 -8.74 3.92 -4.45
CA VAL A 40 -7.54 3.59 -3.70
C VAL A 40 -6.44 4.57 -4.09
N THR A 41 -5.71 5.04 -3.09
CA THR A 41 -4.58 5.94 -3.31
C THR A 41 -3.30 5.24 -2.86
N ILE A 42 -2.34 5.14 -3.78
CA ILE A 42 -1.04 4.52 -3.48
C ILE A 42 0.03 5.55 -3.77
N TYR A 43 0.65 6.05 -2.71
CA TYR A 43 1.71 7.05 -2.80
C TYR A 43 3.09 6.42 -3.00
N SER A 44 4.06 7.24 -3.32
CA SER A 44 5.44 6.82 -3.55
C SER A 44 6.00 6.03 -2.37
N GLY A 45 6.79 5.02 -2.67
CA GLY A 45 7.41 4.15 -1.68
C GLY A 45 6.70 2.82 -1.47
N ALA A 46 5.54 2.60 -2.09
CA ALA A 46 4.80 1.35 -1.94
C ALA A 46 5.46 0.21 -2.74
N ARG A 47 5.62 -0.93 -2.09
CA ARG A 47 6.14 -2.17 -2.68
C ARG A 47 5.13 -3.28 -2.37
N ILE A 48 4.27 -3.57 -3.33
CA ILE A 48 3.14 -4.48 -3.15
C ILE A 48 3.44 -5.79 -3.88
N GLY A 49 3.33 -6.90 -3.16
CA GLY A 49 3.61 -8.22 -3.69
C GLY A 49 2.54 -8.73 -4.66
N ASP A 50 2.52 -10.04 -4.87
CA ASP A 50 1.57 -10.68 -5.78
C ASP A 50 0.28 -11.06 -5.06
N ASN A 51 -0.81 -11.11 -5.81
CA ASN A 51 -2.12 -11.57 -5.33
C ASN A 51 -2.63 -10.74 -4.13
N VAL A 52 -2.26 -9.48 -4.06
CA VAL A 52 -2.71 -8.58 -3.01
C VAL A 52 -4.03 -7.94 -3.44
N ARG A 53 -4.94 -7.81 -2.50
CA ARG A 53 -6.24 -7.16 -2.72
C ARG A 53 -6.35 -5.94 -1.82
N ILE A 54 -6.61 -4.80 -2.44
CA ILE A 54 -6.75 -3.52 -1.72
C ILE A 54 -8.12 -2.96 -2.00
N PHE A 55 -8.92 -2.81 -0.96
CA PHE A 55 -10.33 -2.45 -1.06
C PHE A 55 -10.52 -0.92 -1.10
N PRO A 56 -11.69 -0.47 -1.56
CA PRO A 56 -11.92 0.95 -1.83
C PRO A 56 -11.63 1.88 -0.64
N GLY A 57 -11.09 3.03 -0.96
CA GLY A 57 -10.82 4.08 0.03
C GLY A 57 -9.53 3.92 0.82
N ALA A 58 -8.82 2.81 0.64
CA ALA A 58 -7.54 2.63 1.33
C ALA A 58 -6.49 3.60 0.83
N VAL A 59 -5.59 4.01 1.71
CA VAL A 59 -4.47 4.91 1.39
C VAL A 59 -3.18 4.21 1.81
N ILE A 60 -2.33 3.93 0.83
CA ILE A 60 -1.08 3.19 1.04
C ILE A 60 0.10 4.12 0.87
N SER A 61 1.05 4.03 1.81
CA SER A 61 2.31 4.78 1.76
C SER A 61 2.13 6.28 1.97
N SER A 62 1.19 6.66 2.83
CA SER A 62 1.01 8.06 3.20
C SER A 62 2.22 8.57 3.99
N ILE A 63 2.39 9.89 3.99
CA ILE A 63 3.43 10.54 4.77
C ILE A 63 3.22 10.22 6.25
N PRO A 64 4.27 9.81 7.00
CA PRO A 64 4.12 9.50 8.41
C PRO A 64 3.56 10.66 9.22
N GLN A 65 2.69 10.34 10.17
CA GLN A 65 2.18 11.30 11.14
C GLN A 65 3.18 11.44 12.29
N ASP A 66 4.35 11.97 11.96
CA ASP A 66 5.46 12.10 12.90
C ASP A 66 6.12 13.45 12.66
N LEU A 67 6.17 14.27 13.70
CA LEU A 67 6.76 15.61 13.62
C LEU A 67 8.24 15.58 13.27
N LYS A 68 8.91 14.45 13.48
CA LYS A 68 10.34 14.29 13.14
C LYS A 68 10.56 13.89 11.70
N PHE A 69 9.50 13.57 10.95
CA PHE A 69 9.67 13.14 9.58
C PHE A 69 10.15 14.31 8.71
N GLY A 70 11.31 14.15 8.11
CA GLY A 70 11.95 15.19 7.30
C GLY A 70 11.92 14.95 5.80
N GLY A 71 10.99 14.11 5.31
CA GLY A 71 10.87 13.82 3.90
C GLY A 71 11.78 12.71 3.40
N GLU A 72 12.26 11.84 4.29
CA GLU A 72 13.13 10.72 3.92
C GLU A 72 12.45 9.82 2.90
N LYS A 73 13.25 9.23 2.01
CA LYS A 73 12.76 8.29 1.01
C LYS A 73 12.59 6.92 1.65
N THR A 74 11.39 6.67 2.15
CA THR A 74 11.07 5.44 2.88
C THR A 74 10.00 4.64 2.14
N THR A 75 9.70 3.43 2.61
CA THR A 75 8.82 2.51 1.90
C THR A 75 7.74 1.90 2.79
N VAL A 76 6.75 1.30 2.11
CA VAL A 76 5.81 0.35 2.67
C VAL A 76 5.94 -0.93 1.87
N THR A 77 6.06 -2.06 2.54
CA THR A 77 6.03 -3.37 1.86
C THR A 77 4.78 -4.14 2.28
N ILE A 78 4.09 -4.72 1.32
CA ILE A 78 2.92 -5.56 1.55
C ILE A 78 3.21 -6.92 0.93
N GLY A 79 3.24 -7.96 1.76
CA GLY A 79 3.57 -9.32 1.34
C GLY A 79 2.48 -9.96 0.48
N ASN A 80 2.85 -11.04 -0.19
CA ASN A 80 1.97 -11.74 -1.12
C ASN A 80 0.70 -12.24 -0.43
N ASN A 81 -0.39 -12.27 -1.18
CA ASN A 81 -1.67 -12.83 -0.75
C ASN A 81 -2.31 -12.09 0.43
N SER A 82 -1.88 -10.89 0.73
CA SER A 82 -2.48 -10.08 1.80
C SER A 82 -3.69 -9.31 1.29
N THR A 83 -4.61 -9.01 2.19
CA THR A 83 -5.84 -8.26 1.90
C THR A 83 -5.89 -7.03 2.79
N ILE A 84 -6.07 -5.88 2.16
CA ILE A 84 -6.19 -4.58 2.82
C ILE A 84 -7.63 -4.12 2.61
N ARG A 85 -8.41 -4.02 3.68
CA ARG A 85 -9.84 -3.70 3.57
C ARG A 85 -10.07 -2.19 3.44
N GLU A 86 -11.34 -1.83 3.39
CA GLU A 86 -11.78 -0.46 3.09
C GLU A 86 -11.26 0.56 4.10
N TYR A 87 -10.83 1.70 3.57
CA TYR A 87 -10.42 2.87 4.35
C TYR A 87 -9.29 2.61 5.34
N VAL A 88 -8.50 1.57 5.10
CA VAL A 88 -7.26 1.35 5.83
C VAL A 88 -6.26 2.41 5.41
N THR A 89 -5.49 2.92 6.37
CA THR A 89 -4.38 3.82 6.08
C THR A 89 -3.08 3.19 6.55
N ILE A 90 -2.06 3.25 5.70
CA ILE A 90 -0.74 2.69 6.01
C ILE A 90 0.28 3.78 5.74
N SER A 91 0.96 4.24 6.80
CA SER A 91 2.03 5.23 6.67
C SER A 91 3.34 4.56 6.27
N ARG A 92 4.12 5.22 5.42
CA ARG A 92 5.45 4.71 5.09
C ARG A 92 6.40 4.92 6.25
N GLY A 93 7.59 4.30 6.18
CA GLY A 93 8.55 4.36 7.26
C GLY A 93 9.15 5.73 7.50
N THR A 94 9.86 5.85 8.61
CA THR A 94 10.69 7.02 8.92
C THR A 94 12.16 6.57 8.91
N GLU A 95 13.09 7.45 9.30
CA GLU A 95 14.48 7.04 9.39
C GLU A 95 14.74 5.97 10.46
N ASP A 96 13.79 5.73 11.35
CA ASP A 96 13.93 4.72 12.40
C ASP A 96 14.12 3.32 11.80
N LYS A 97 13.21 2.88 10.94
CA LYS A 97 13.32 1.57 10.28
C LYS A 97 13.31 1.66 8.75
N MET A 98 13.07 2.83 8.20
CA MET A 98 13.01 3.09 6.75
C MET A 98 11.85 2.41 6.04
N THR A 99 11.09 1.54 6.69
CA THR A 99 9.97 0.85 6.07
C THR A 99 8.89 0.48 7.07
N THR A 100 7.66 0.44 6.60
CA THR A 100 6.53 -0.18 7.28
C THR A 100 6.25 -1.49 6.54
N SER A 101 6.16 -2.60 7.27
CA SER A 101 6.05 -3.92 6.64
C SER A 101 4.80 -4.65 7.04
N ILE A 102 4.09 -5.21 6.06
CA ILE A 102 3.00 -6.15 6.24
C ILE A 102 3.43 -7.46 5.59
N GLY A 103 3.42 -8.55 6.36
CA GLY A 103 3.85 -9.85 5.88
C GLY A 103 2.90 -10.48 4.88
N GLU A 104 3.17 -11.73 4.51
CA GLU A 104 2.33 -12.48 3.59
C GLU A 104 1.08 -13.00 4.30
N ASN A 105 0.00 -13.19 3.55
CA ASN A 105 -1.24 -13.80 4.03
C ASN A 105 -1.85 -13.05 5.22
N CYS A 106 -1.70 -11.74 5.26
CA CYS A 106 -2.28 -10.91 6.31
C CYS A 106 -3.63 -10.37 5.88
N LEU A 107 -4.50 -10.12 6.86
CA LEU A 107 -5.77 -9.42 6.65
C LEU A 107 -5.77 -8.17 7.53
N ILE A 108 -5.81 -7.02 6.91
CA ILE A 108 -5.89 -5.73 7.60
C ILE A 108 -7.34 -5.28 7.51
N MET A 109 -8.03 -5.23 8.65
CA MET A 109 -9.46 -4.97 8.70
C MET A 109 -9.78 -3.51 8.39
N ALA A 110 -11.01 -3.27 7.96
CA ALA A 110 -11.47 -1.94 7.57
C ALA A 110 -11.22 -0.90 8.66
N TYR A 111 -10.88 0.31 8.23
CA TYR A 111 -10.62 1.48 9.10
C TYR A 111 -9.41 1.35 10.01
N SER A 112 -8.61 0.29 9.89
CA SER A 112 -7.37 0.16 10.65
C SER A 112 -6.34 1.18 10.19
N HIS A 113 -5.45 1.58 11.10
CA HIS A 113 -4.29 2.40 10.78
C HIS A 113 -3.01 1.66 11.14
N ILE A 114 -2.11 1.53 10.16
CA ILE A 114 -0.78 0.98 10.37
C ILE A 114 0.19 2.15 10.43
N ALA A 115 0.72 2.41 11.61
CA ALA A 115 1.62 3.53 11.83
C ALA A 115 2.98 3.29 11.16
N HIS A 116 3.74 4.36 11.00
CA HIS A 116 5.07 4.30 10.42
C HIS A 116 5.97 3.32 11.19
N ASP A 117 6.83 2.61 10.45
CA ASP A 117 7.82 1.67 10.98
C ASP A 117 7.24 0.44 11.70
N CYS A 118 5.91 0.21 11.63
CA CYS A 118 5.32 -1.00 12.17
C CYS A 118 5.66 -2.21 11.33
N ILE A 119 5.75 -3.37 11.97
CA ILE A 119 5.98 -4.65 11.31
C ILE A 119 4.83 -5.58 11.68
N ILE A 120 4.02 -5.96 10.69
CA ILE A 120 2.94 -6.92 10.85
C ILE A 120 3.45 -8.25 10.31
N GLY A 121 3.47 -9.28 11.14
CA GLY A 121 4.02 -10.57 10.80
C GLY A 121 3.18 -11.36 9.80
N LEU A 122 3.59 -12.59 9.53
CA LEU A 122 2.92 -13.47 8.57
C LEU A 122 1.57 -13.95 9.09
N SER A 123 0.59 -14.07 8.19
CA SER A 123 -0.70 -14.72 8.44
C SER A 123 -1.45 -14.14 9.65
N LEU A 124 -1.39 -12.83 9.83
CA LEU A 124 -2.05 -12.15 10.93
C LEU A 124 -3.31 -11.43 10.46
N ILE A 125 -4.26 -11.30 11.38
CA ILE A 125 -5.44 -10.44 11.23
C ILE A 125 -5.21 -9.23 12.12
N HIS A 126 -5.15 -8.05 11.52
CA HIS A 126 -4.95 -6.81 12.23
C HIS A 126 -6.24 -5.99 12.22
N ILE A 127 -6.68 -5.63 13.40
CA ILE A 127 -7.94 -4.91 13.59
C ILE A 127 -7.66 -3.47 13.98
#